data_48cf873326dcdb0e84e50665952c7a68
#
_entry.id   48cf873326dcdb0e84e50665952c7a68
#
_cell.length_a   1.000
_cell.length_b   1.000
_cell.length_c   1.000
_cell.angle_alpha   90.00
_cell.angle_beta   90.00
_cell.angle_gamma   90.00
#
_symmetry.space_group_name_H-M   'P 1'
#
loop_
_entity.id
_entity.type
_entity.pdbx_description
1 polymer ?
#
loop_
_entity_poly.entity_id
_entity_poly.type
_entity_poly.pdbx_seq_one_letter_code
_entity_poly.pdbx_strand_id
1 'polypeptide(L)'
;MLFRSQAVVDELVPRAMLAMQQSGRKVLVAAGGVAANSFIRAELEKECRKHGYRLYMPPLKLCGDNGAMIGAQGYYEYLAGARADWALNAYATRDIDDPIV
;
A
#
# COMPACT_ATOMS: atom_id res chain seq x y z
N MET A 1 22.63 -1.26 -5.03
CA MET A 1 21.24 -0.78 -5.29
C MET A 1 20.49 -1.70 -6.25
N LEU A 2 21.07 -1.98 -7.41
CA LEU A 2 20.44 -2.87 -8.40
C LEU A 2 20.14 -4.26 -7.86
N PHE A 3 21.05 -4.84 -7.10
CA PHE A 3 20.84 -6.19 -6.55
C PHE A 3 19.68 -6.25 -5.57
N ARG A 4 19.54 -5.21 -4.71
CA ARG A 4 18.43 -5.16 -3.75
C ARG A 4 17.10 -5.00 -4.44
N SER A 5 17.03 -4.11 -5.44
CA SER A 5 15.82 -3.89 -6.21
C SER A 5 15.42 -5.14 -6.99
N GLN A 6 16.39 -5.84 -7.57
CA GLN A 6 16.13 -7.07 -8.30
C GLN A 6 15.61 -8.17 -7.37
N ALA A 7 16.20 -8.31 -6.19
CA ALA A 7 15.74 -9.31 -5.22
C ALA A 7 14.31 -9.05 -4.77
N VAL A 8 13.96 -7.79 -4.52
CA VAL A 8 12.60 -7.41 -4.13
C VAL A 8 11.62 -7.67 -5.27
N VAL A 9 11.98 -7.32 -6.50
CA VAL A 9 11.15 -7.59 -7.68
C VAL A 9 10.92 -9.08 -7.85
N ASP A 10 11.98 -9.90 -7.72
CA ASP A 10 11.90 -11.35 -7.88
C ASP A 10 10.98 -12.02 -6.87
N GLU A 11 10.80 -11.39 -5.70
CA GLU A 11 9.88 -11.90 -4.67
C GLU A 11 8.47 -11.34 -4.85
N LEU A 12 8.34 -10.03 -5.02
CA LEU A 12 7.04 -9.37 -5.00
C LEU A 12 6.23 -9.55 -6.28
N VAL A 13 6.87 -9.39 -7.43
CA VAL A 13 6.12 -9.36 -8.69
C VAL A 13 5.54 -10.74 -9.04
N PRO A 14 6.29 -11.86 -8.96
CA PRO A 14 5.70 -13.17 -9.20
C PRO A 14 4.58 -13.50 -8.22
N ARG A 15 4.72 -13.14 -6.96
CA ARG A 15 3.68 -13.39 -5.94
C ARG A 15 2.43 -12.56 -6.19
N ALA A 16 2.59 -11.31 -6.63
CA ALA A 16 1.46 -10.48 -7.00
C ALA A 16 0.70 -11.06 -8.20
N MET A 17 1.42 -11.53 -9.22
CA MET A 17 0.80 -12.16 -10.38
C MET A 17 0.09 -13.46 -10.01
N LEU A 18 0.70 -14.26 -9.13
CA LEU A 18 0.07 -15.49 -8.64
C LEU A 18 -1.22 -15.18 -7.88
N ALA A 19 -1.20 -14.17 -7.02
CA ALA A 19 -2.39 -13.74 -6.28
C ALA A 19 -3.51 -13.27 -7.23
N MET A 20 -3.15 -12.56 -8.29
CA MET A 20 -4.12 -12.14 -9.31
C MET A 20 -4.75 -13.34 -10.00
N GLN A 21 -3.95 -14.34 -10.37
CA GLN A 21 -4.45 -15.56 -10.98
C GLN A 21 -5.39 -16.34 -10.05
N GLN A 22 -4.97 -16.51 -8.80
CA GLN A 22 -5.73 -17.31 -7.83
C GLN A 22 -7.04 -16.63 -7.43
N SER A 23 -7.04 -15.31 -7.34
CA SER A 23 -8.24 -14.54 -6.97
C SER A 23 -9.20 -14.31 -8.14
N GLY A 24 -8.73 -14.47 -9.36
CA GLY A 24 -9.51 -14.14 -10.56
C GLY A 24 -9.73 -12.64 -10.77
N ARG A 25 -9.05 -11.80 -10.01
CA ARG A 25 -9.19 -10.35 -10.14
C ARG A 25 -8.38 -9.82 -11.33
N LYS A 26 -8.82 -8.69 -11.87
CA LYS A 26 -8.20 -8.07 -13.04
C LYS A 26 -7.62 -6.69 -12.75
N VAL A 27 -7.82 -6.19 -11.53
CA VAL A 27 -7.35 -4.87 -11.10
C VAL A 27 -6.38 -5.05 -9.94
N LEU A 28 -5.20 -4.46 -10.07
CA LEU A 28 -4.18 -4.44 -9.02
C LEU A 28 -3.93 -2.99 -8.61
N VAL A 29 -3.94 -2.75 -7.31
CA VAL A 29 -3.57 -1.46 -6.75
C VAL A 29 -2.28 -1.64 -5.96
N ALA A 30 -1.27 -0.85 -6.28
CA ALA A 30 0.01 -0.88 -5.59
C ALA A 30 0.28 0.48 -4.95
N ALA A 31 0.50 0.47 -3.64
CA ALA A 31 0.72 1.69 -2.87
C ALA A 31 1.75 1.43 -1.76
N GLY A 32 2.12 2.47 -1.03
CA GLY A 32 3.11 2.38 0.04
C GLY A 32 4.50 2.78 -0.40
N GLY A 33 5.42 2.87 0.57
CA GLY A 33 6.77 3.39 0.31
C GLY A 33 7.59 2.58 -0.68
N VAL A 34 7.44 1.25 -0.66
CA VAL A 34 8.15 0.38 -1.60
C VAL A 34 7.65 0.57 -3.03
N ALA A 35 6.36 0.88 -3.22
CA ALA A 35 5.79 1.15 -4.53
C ALA A 35 6.34 2.43 -5.17
N ALA A 36 7.03 3.28 -4.42
CA ALA A 36 7.70 4.46 -4.96
C ALA A 36 8.98 4.09 -5.75
N ASN A 37 9.50 2.88 -5.59
CA ASN A 37 10.70 2.44 -6.31
C ASN A 37 10.38 2.31 -7.81
N SER A 38 11.12 3.05 -8.64
CA SER A 38 10.87 3.09 -10.08
C SER A 38 11.04 1.73 -10.76
N PHE A 39 11.98 0.92 -10.28
CA PHE A 39 12.22 -0.40 -10.84
C PHE A 39 11.04 -1.35 -10.57
N ILE A 40 10.51 -1.33 -9.35
CA ILE A 40 9.34 -2.13 -8.98
C ILE A 40 8.12 -1.69 -9.79
N ARG A 41 7.92 -0.37 -9.93
CA ARG A 41 6.80 0.18 -10.72
C ARG A 41 6.88 -0.29 -12.18
N ALA A 42 8.06 -0.21 -12.78
CA ALA A 42 8.26 -0.62 -14.16
C ALA A 42 7.97 -2.11 -14.36
N GLU A 43 8.44 -2.96 -13.46
CA GLU A 43 8.21 -4.39 -13.55
C GLU A 43 6.74 -4.78 -13.32
N LEU A 44 6.06 -4.11 -12.39
CA LEU A 44 4.63 -4.32 -12.18
C LEU A 44 3.84 -3.90 -13.43
N GLU A 45 4.17 -2.76 -14.02
CA GLU A 45 3.50 -2.30 -15.23
C GLU A 45 3.68 -3.29 -16.39
N LYS A 46 4.91 -3.78 -16.55
CA LYS A 46 5.24 -4.75 -17.59
C LYS A 46 4.44 -6.04 -17.42
N GLU A 47 4.42 -6.61 -16.23
CA GLU A 47 3.72 -7.87 -15.97
C GLU A 47 2.21 -7.71 -16.04
N CYS A 48 1.66 -6.61 -15.54
CA CYS A 48 0.23 -6.35 -15.64
C CYS A 48 -0.22 -6.18 -17.09
N ARG A 49 0.58 -5.48 -17.89
CA ARG A 49 0.31 -5.31 -19.32
C ARG A 49 0.34 -6.66 -20.04
N LYS A 50 1.32 -7.50 -19.71
CA LYS A 50 1.49 -8.82 -20.30
C LYS A 50 0.29 -9.73 -20.04
N HIS A 51 -0.31 -9.64 -18.85
CA HIS A 51 -1.44 -10.48 -18.43
C HIS A 51 -2.81 -9.81 -18.65
N GLY A 52 -2.83 -8.58 -19.16
CA GLY A 52 -4.09 -7.86 -19.35
C GLY A 52 -4.74 -7.32 -18.11
N TYR A 53 -3.98 -7.13 -17.04
CA TYR A 53 -4.47 -6.56 -15.79
C TYR A 53 -4.38 -5.04 -15.80
N ARG A 54 -5.28 -4.38 -15.08
CA ARG A 54 -5.22 -2.95 -14.83
C ARG A 54 -4.41 -2.69 -13.57
N LEU A 55 -3.47 -1.76 -13.66
CA LEU A 55 -2.62 -1.37 -12.54
C LEU A 55 -2.86 0.09 -12.19
N TYR A 56 -3.15 0.35 -10.92
CA TYR A 56 -3.30 1.69 -10.37
C TYR A 56 -2.25 1.92 -9.30
N MET A 57 -1.51 3.01 -9.43
CA MET A 57 -0.49 3.42 -8.46
C MET A 57 -0.65 4.91 -8.19
N PRO A 58 -0.55 5.35 -6.93
CA PRO A 58 -0.62 6.78 -6.64
C PRO A 58 0.62 7.51 -7.16
N PRO A 59 0.56 8.83 -7.31
CA PRO A 59 1.76 9.63 -7.58
C PRO A 59 2.84 9.34 -6.53
N LEU A 60 4.12 9.46 -6.92
CA LEU A 60 5.24 9.12 -6.05
C LEU A 60 5.18 9.81 -4.69
N LYS A 61 4.76 11.09 -4.68
CA LYS A 61 4.65 11.88 -3.44
C LYS A 61 3.60 11.36 -2.47
N LEU A 62 2.65 10.54 -2.92
CA LEU A 62 1.58 10.00 -2.09
C LEU A 62 1.80 8.52 -1.73
N CYS A 63 2.90 7.91 -2.19
CA CYS A 63 3.19 6.49 -1.88
C CYS A 63 3.60 6.29 -0.44
N GLY A 64 4.32 7.24 0.16
CA GLY A 64 4.69 7.17 1.59
C GLY A 64 3.60 7.77 2.47
N ASP A 65 3.83 7.74 3.78
CA ASP A 65 2.95 8.36 4.75
C ASP A 65 2.80 9.86 4.46
N ASN A 66 1.58 10.36 4.53
CA ASN A 66 1.33 11.78 4.28
C ASN A 66 0.13 12.25 5.11
N GLY A 67 0.07 13.57 5.33
CA GLY A 67 -0.97 14.16 6.16
C GLY A 67 -2.37 14.02 5.59
N ALA A 68 -2.49 13.96 4.27
CA ALA A 68 -3.82 13.84 3.64
C ALA A 68 -4.47 12.50 3.96
N MET A 69 -3.73 11.40 3.89
CA MET A 69 -4.31 10.09 4.21
C MET A 69 -4.62 9.95 5.71
N ILE A 70 -3.79 10.53 6.57
CA ILE A 70 -4.05 10.52 8.01
C ILE A 70 -5.26 11.39 8.35
N GLY A 71 -5.36 12.56 7.73
CA GLY A 71 -6.52 13.44 7.91
C GLY A 71 -7.82 12.80 7.41
N ALA A 72 -7.77 12.10 6.29
CA ALA A 72 -8.94 11.39 5.78
C ALA A 72 -9.38 10.30 6.74
N GLN A 73 -8.46 9.50 7.27
CA GLN A 73 -8.77 8.47 8.24
C GLN A 73 -9.35 9.08 9.52
N GLY A 74 -8.76 10.17 10.00
CA GLY A 74 -9.27 10.90 11.17
C GLY A 74 -10.69 11.41 10.98
N TYR A 75 -11.01 11.88 9.80
CA TYR A 75 -12.35 12.35 9.47
C TYR A 75 -13.38 11.21 9.58
N TYR A 76 -13.07 10.06 8.98
CA TYR A 76 -13.98 8.91 9.03
C TYR A 76 -14.12 8.34 10.44
N GLU A 77 -13.02 8.32 11.21
CA GLU A 77 -13.08 7.91 12.61
C GLU A 77 -13.97 8.86 13.43
N TYR A 78 -13.85 10.18 13.17
CA TYR A 78 -14.69 11.17 13.81
C TYR A 78 -16.19 10.93 13.50
N LEU A 79 -16.51 10.67 12.23
CA LEU A 79 -17.90 10.37 11.83
C LEU A 79 -18.41 9.08 12.48
N ALA A 80 -17.54 8.11 12.69
CA ALA A 80 -17.91 6.85 13.36
C ALA A 80 -18.07 6.98 14.88
N GLY A 81 -17.79 8.16 15.43
CA GLY A 81 -17.99 8.42 16.85
C GLY A 81 -16.74 8.26 17.71
N ALA A 82 -15.57 7.99 17.11
CA ALA A 82 -14.33 7.84 17.86
C ALA A 82 -13.94 9.16 18.53
N ARG A 83 -13.67 9.11 19.82
CA ARG A 83 -13.25 10.25 20.62
C ARG A 83 -12.21 9.79 21.63
N ALA A 84 -11.17 10.57 21.83
CA ALA A 84 -10.15 10.29 22.84
C ALA A 84 -10.25 11.30 23.97
N ASP A 85 -9.80 10.90 25.16
CA ASP A 85 -9.69 11.81 26.32
C ASP A 85 -8.24 12.30 26.45
N TRP A 86 -7.95 12.95 27.56
CA TRP A 86 -6.62 13.49 27.84
C TRP A 86 -5.57 12.41 28.12
N ALA A 87 -5.99 11.15 28.27
CA ALA A 87 -5.09 10.02 28.45
C ALA A 87 -4.56 9.45 27.13
N LEU A 88 -4.99 10.00 25.99
CA LEU A 88 -4.50 9.55 24.68
C LEU A 88 -2.98 9.65 24.61
N ASN A 89 -2.35 8.58 24.14
CA ASN A 89 -0.90 8.49 24.02
C ASN A 89 -0.50 8.01 22.63
N ALA A 90 0.76 8.21 22.30
CA ALA A 90 1.33 7.71 21.05
C ALA A 90 1.98 6.35 21.30
N TYR A 91 1.82 5.45 20.34
CA TYR A 91 2.38 4.10 20.41
C TYR A 91 3.20 3.84 19.16
N ALA A 92 4.42 3.32 19.34
CA ALA A 92 5.27 2.98 18.20
C ALA A 92 4.76 1.75 17.45
N THR A 93 4.13 0.82 18.18
CA THR A 93 3.62 -0.43 17.60
C THR A 93 2.28 -0.78 18.26
N ARG A 94 1.31 -1.12 17.44
CA ARG A 94 0.01 -1.60 17.89
C ARG A 94 -0.48 -2.70 16.96
N ASP A 95 -1.29 -3.59 17.48
CA ASP A 95 -1.93 -4.61 16.66
C ASP A 95 -3.02 -3.98 15.80
N ILE A 96 -3.23 -4.57 14.61
CA ILE A 96 -4.21 -4.04 13.67
C ILE A 96 -5.65 -4.08 14.22
N ASP A 97 -5.90 -5.02 15.13
CA ASP A 97 -7.22 -5.20 15.75
C ASP A 97 -7.44 -4.31 16.98
N ASP A 98 -6.42 -3.59 17.43
CA ASP A 98 -6.56 -2.70 18.58
C ASP A 98 -7.48 -1.52 18.25
N PRO A 99 -8.36 -1.09 19.19
CA PRO A 99 -9.19 0.08 18.98
C PRO A 99 -8.36 1.34 18.72
N ILE A 100 -8.84 2.19 17.85
CA ILE A 100 -8.16 3.45 17.54
C ILE A 100 -8.12 4.37 18.76
N VAL A 101 -9.18 4.44 19.49
CA VAL A 101 -9.30 5.16 20.75
C VAL A 101 -10.18 4.42 21.72
#